data_59639d6a1b634a6836c8451800d57c40
#
_entry.id   59639d6a1b634a6836c8451800d57c40
#
_cell.length_a   1.000
_cell.length_b   1.000
_cell.length_c   1.000
_cell.angle_alpha   90.00
_cell.angle_beta   90.00
_cell.angle_gamma   90.00
#
_symmetry.space_group_name_H-M   'P 1'
#
loop_
_entity.id
_entity.type
_entity.pdbx_description
1 polymer ?
#
loop_
_entity_poly.entity_id
_entity_poly.type
_entity_poly.pdbx_seq_one_letter_code
_entity_poly.pdbx_strand_id
1 'polypeptide(L)'
;MKTLLILLLLFHLLGDFYMQCDDFCKAKNDKGFLSWQLYVHALIMAICTWLANPILSFVWPALIIGVSHLVIDGLKSYLKNWRYAFWIDQLLHIVLLVCVSYWYRGDASCFPISDPDMFRYIVLATSVLFLLKPTNIIINQIFNAFKLQLGVDGNANESLLLAGHVIGGVERLMVFVFVMLGEYEAIGFLIAAKSILRFKETDTARTEYVLVGTLLSFMLAIVVALITKQII
;
A
#
# COMPACT_ATOMS: atom_id res chain seq x y z
N MET A 1 18.42 -12.31 3.70
CA MET A 1 17.25 -11.96 4.53
C MET A 1 16.61 -10.64 4.11
N LYS A 2 17.29 -9.48 4.20
CA LYS A 2 16.73 -8.17 3.83
C LYS A 2 16.16 -8.15 2.41
N THR A 3 16.90 -8.69 1.47
CA THR A 3 16.52 -8.72 0.05
C THR A 3 15.27 -9.55 -0.22
N LEU A 4 15.19 -10.76 0.36
CA LEU A 4 14.00 -11.60 0.24
C LEU A 4 12.77 -10.89 0.81
N LEU A 5 12.90 -10.24 1.98
CA LEU A 5 11.79 -9.51 2.58
C LEU A 5 11.29 -8.37 1.68
N ILE A 6 12.20 -7.58 1.07
CA ILE A 6 11.80 -6.49 0.16
C ILE A 6 11.11 -7.05 -1.10
N LEU A 7 11.60 -8.15 -1.66
CA LEU A 7 10.92 -8.82 -2.77
C LEU A 7 9.54 -9.34 -2.37
N LEU A 8 9.42 -9.99 -1.22
CA LEU A 8 8.12 -10.43 -0.71
C LEU A 8 7.15 -9.27 -0.52
N LEU A 9 7.63 -8.14 0.03
CA LEU A 9 6.83 -6.92 0.16
C LEU A 9 6.42 -6.36 -1.20
N LEU A 10 7.33 -6.31 -2.17
CA LEU A 10 7.02 -5.85 -3.53
C LEU A 10 5.91 -6.70 -4.16
N PHE A 11 6.07 -8.02 -4.16
CA PHE A 11 5.09 -8.92 -4.77
C PHE A 11 3.78 -8.98 -3.99
N HIS A 12 3.83 -8.84 -2.66
CA HIS A 12 2.63 -8.69 -1.85
C HIS A 12 1.86 -7.40 -2.21
N LEU A 13 2.55 -6.26 -2.32
CA LEU A 13 1.91 -5.01 -2.76
C LEU A 13 1.26 -5.15 -4.14
N LEU A 14 1.95 -5.79 -5.09
CA LEU A 14 1.41 -6.02 -6.43
C LEU A 14 0.16 -6.90 -6.37
N GLY A 15 0.19 -8.02 -5.66
CA GLY A 15 -0.93 -8.96 -5.56
C GLY A 15 -2.14 -8.36 -4.83
N ASP A 16 -1.90 -7.71 -3.70
CA ASP A 16 -2.99 -7.25 -2.81
C ASP A 16 -3.60 -5.92 -3.26
N PHE A 17 -2.81 -5.00 -3.80
CA PHE A 17 -3.30 -3.67 -4.16
C PHE A 17 -3.48 -3.44 -5.66
N TYR A 18 -2.68 -4.06 -6.53
CA TYR A 18 -2.70 -3.77 -7.96
C TYR A 18 -3.44 -4.82 -8.79
N MET A 19 -3.41 -6.09 -8.37
CA MET A 19 -4.06 -7.19 -9.09
C MET A 19 -5.52 -7.42 -8.65
N GLN A 20 -6.04 -6.63 -7.72
CA GLN A 20 -7.45 -6.66 -7.31
C GLN A 20 -8.19 -5.41 -7.78
N CYS A 21 -9.38 -5.59 -8.36
CA CYS A 21 -10.35 -4.52 -8.61
C CYS A 21 -11.35 -4.42 -7.45
N ASP A 22 -12.03 -3.29 -7.35
CA ASP A 22 -12.95 -2.99 -6.23
C ASP A 22 -14.13 -3.97 -6.17
N ASP A 23 -14.67 -4.39 -7.32
CA ASP A 23 -15.77 -5.37 -7.39
C ASP A 23 -15.33 -6.75 -6.89
N PHE A 24 -14.09 -7.13 -7.16
CA PHE A 24 -13.49 -8.37 -6.67
C PHE A 24 -13.35 -8.34 -5.14
N CYS A 25 -12.87 -7.22 -4.60
CA CYS A 25 -12.76 -7.00 -3.17
C CYS A 25 -14.13 -7.00 -2.47
N LYS A 26 -15.15 -6.34 -3.05
CA LYS A 26 -16.53 -6.35 -2.53
C LYS A 26 -17.10 -7.76 -2.48
N ALA A 27 -17.01 -8.52 -3.59
CA ALA A 27 -17.53 -9.88 -3.66
C ALA A 27 -16.86 -10.81 -2.62
N LYS A 28 -15.53 -10.66 -2.41
CA LYS A 28 -14.77 -11.38 -1.40
C LYS A 28 -15.26 -11.04 0.02
N ASN A 29 -15.44 -9.76 0.32
CA ASN A 29 -15.88 -9.30 1.64
C ASN A 29 -17.34 -9.68 1.95
N ASP A 30 -18.22 -9.74 0.95
CA ASP A 30 -19.64 -10.04 1.17
C ASP A 30 -19.93 -11.53 1.31
N LYS A 31 -19.26 -12.39 0.55
CA LYS A 31 -19.50 -13.83 0.51
C LYS A 31 -18.48 -14.64 1.33
N GLY A 32 -17.37 -14.05 1.75
CA GLY A 32 -16.31 -14.71 2.51
C GLY A 32 -15.83 -16.00 1.86
N PHE A 33 -15.79 -17.11 2.61
CA PHE A 33 -15.34 -18.40 2.11
C PHE A 33 -16.21 -19.01 1.00
N LEU A 34 -17.41 -18.48 0.77
CA LEU A 34 -18.27 -18.89 -0.36
C LEU A 34 -17.93 -18.16 -1.67
N SER A 35 -17.01 -17.20 -1.63
CA SER A 35 -16.59 -16.43 -2.79
C SER A 35 -15.46 -17.13 -3.54
N TRP A 36 -15.66 -17.45 -4.83
CA TRP A 36 -14.59 -17.98 -5.66
C TRP A 36 -13.43 -16.96 -5.83
N GLN A 37 -13.74 -15.68 -5.73
CA GLN A 37 -12.76 -14.59 -5.80
C GLN A 37 -11.72 -14.70 -4.68
N LEU A 38 -12.10 -15.19 -3.50
CA LEU A 38 -11.18 -15.41 -2.39
C LEU A 38 -10.12 -16.47 -2.75
N TYR A 39 -10.53 -17.56 -3.37
CA TYR A 39 -9.60 -18.64 -3.78
C TYR A 39 -8.67 -18.20 -4.91
N VAL A 40 -9.21 -17.46 -5.88
CA VAL A 40 -8.38 -16.89 -6.96
C VAL A 40 -7.37 -15.90 -6.40
N HIS A 41 -7.76 -15.07 -5.45
CA HIS A 41 -6.82 -14.14 -4.79
C HIS A 41 -5.72 -14.88 -4.05
N ALA A 42 -6.06 -15.90 -3.27
CA ALA A 42 -5.07 -16.72 -2.57
C ALA A 42 -4.08 -17.39 -3.54
N LEU A 43 -4.55 -17.83 -4.70
CA LEU A 43 -3.71 -18.39 -5.76
C LEU A 43 -2.78 -17.32 -6.36
N ILE A 44 -3.30 -16.12 -6.65
CA ILE A 44 -2.51 -14.99 -7.12
C ILE A 44 -1.40 -14.66 -6.10
N MET A 45 -1.74 -14.63 -4.80
CA MET A 45 -0.75 -14.34 -3.75
C MET A 45 0.30 -15.43 -3.62
N ALA A 46 -0.06 -16.71 -3.79
CA ALA A 46 0.90 -17.81 -3.84
C ALA A 46 1.86 -17.68 -5.04
N ILE A 47 1.32 -17.36 -6.23
CA ILE A 47 2.14 -17.15 -7.45
C ILE A 47 3.05 -15.92 -7.27
N CYS A 48 2.52 -14.79 -6.82
CA CYS A 48 3.31 -13.57 -6.56
C CYS A 48 4.43 -13.84 -5.55
N THR A 49 4.14 -14.58 -4.49
CA THR A 49 5.16 -14.95 -3.50
C THR A 49 6.22 -15.86 -4.10
N TRP A 50 5.83 -16.85 -4.91
CA TRP A 50 6.79 -17.71 -5.59
C TRP A 50 7.67 -16.93 -6.56
N LEU A 51 7.12 -15.94 -7.27
CA LEU A 51 7.87 -15.06 -8.16
C LEU A 51 8.93 -14.21 -7.43
N ALA A 52 8.78 -13.97 -6.13
CA ALA A 52 9.80 -13.30 -5.32
C ALA A 52 11.11 -14.12 -5.21
N ASN A 53 11.01 -15.45 -5.33
CA ASN A 53 12.15 -16.36 -5.37
C ASN A 53 11.76 -17.65 -6.15
N PRO A 54 11.80 -17.65 -7.50
CA PRO A 54 11.22 -18.70 -8.33
C PRO A 54 12.10 -19.97 -8.39
N ILE A 55 12.36 -20.57 -7.24
CA ILE A 55 13.04 -21.86 -7.09
C ILE A 55 12.08 -22.91 -6.53
N LEU A 56 12.33 -24.17 -6.81
CA LEU A 56 11.44 -25.26 -6.41
C LEU A 56 11.31 -25.37 -4.88
N SER A 57 12.39 -25.15 -4.14
CA SER A 57 12.37 -25.17 -2.67
C SER A 57 11.53 -24.05 -2.05
N PHE A 58 11.23 -22.97 -2.80
CA PHE A 58 10.41 -21.86 -2.33
C PHE A 58 8.91 -22.03 -2.57
N VAL A 59 8.49 -23.11 -3.24
CA VAL A 59 7.07 -23.43 -3.45
C VAL A 59 6.33 -23.59 -2.13
N TRP A 60 6.94 -24.23 -1.12
CA TRP A 60 6.33 -24.41 0.19
C TRP A 60 6.09 -23.09 0.94
N PRO A 61 7.05 -22.16 1.06
CA PRO A 61 6.79 -20.81 1.57
C PRO A 61 5.69 -20.08 0.82
N ALA A 62 5.66 -20.18 -0.50
CA ALA A 62 4.65 -19.56 -1.33
C ALA A 62 3.24 -20.12 -1.06
N LEU A 63 3.12 -21.44 -0.91
CA LEU A 63 1.86 -22.09 -0.54
C LEU A 63 1.40 -21.69 0.86
N ILE A 64 2.31 -21.61 1.83
CA ILE A 64 1.99 -21.15 3.19
C ILE A 64 1.41 -19.72 3.15
N ILE A 65 2.03 -18.81 2.40
CA ILE A 65 1.53 -17.43 2.27
C ILE A 65 0.18 -17.42 1.53
N GLY A 66 0.01 -18.18 0.45
CA GLY A 66 -1.26 -18.28 -0.26
C GLY A 66 -2.40 -18.81 0.62
N VAL A 67 -2.16 -19.89 1.36
CA VAL A 67 -3.15 -20.45 2.30
C VAL A 67 -3.44 -19.48 3.45
N SER A 68 -2.43 -18.79 3.96
CA SER A 68 -2.64 -17.77 5.01
C SER A 68 -3.49 -16.60 4.52
N HIS A 69 -3.30 -16.15 3.26
CA HIS A 69 -4.20 -15.16 2.65
C HIS A 69 -5.64 -15.66 2.57
N LEU A 70 -5.85 -16.91 2.17
CA LEU A 70 -7.19 -17.52 2.15
C LEU A 70 -7.85 -17.44 3.53
N VAL A 71 -7.13 -17.79 4.58
CA VAL A 71 -7.66 -17.83 5.95
C VAL A 71 -7.89 -16.42 6.49
N ILE A 72 -6.89 -15.53 6.39
CA ILE A 72 -6.96 -14.17 6.95
C ILE A 72 -8.06 -13.36 6.26
N ASP A 73 -8.09 -13.34 4.94
CA ASP A 73 -9.12 -12.64 4.15
C ASP A 73 -10.51 -13.23 4.35
N GLY A 74 -10.60 -14.57 4.46
CA GLY A 74 -11.86 -15.24 4.78
C GLY A 74 -12.39 -14.85 6.16
N LEU A 75 -11.54 -14.82 7.18
CA LEU A 75 -11.90 -14.36 8.53
C LEU A 75 -12.26 -12.88 8.57
N LYS A 76 -11.55 -12.03 7.81
CA LYS A 76 -11.83 -10.60 7.69
C LYS A 76 -13.27 -10.34 7.22
N SER A 77 -13.83 -11.19 6.37
CA SER A 77 -15.21 -11.04 5.88
C SER A 77 -16.25 -11.05 7.01
N TYR A 78 -16.00 -11.76 8.12
CA TYR A 78 -16.85 -11.74 9.31
C TYR A 78 -16.69 -10.47 10.14
N LEU A 79 -15.58 -9.74 9.96
CA LEU A 79 -15.23 -8.51 10.68
C LEU A 79 -15.46 -7.25 9.82
N LYS A 80 -16.20 -7.36 8.71
CA LYS A 80 -16.37 -6.27 7.74
C LYS A 80 -16.92 -4.96 8.34
N ASN A 81 -17.70 -5.05 9.42
CA ASN A 81 -18.26 -3.88 10.11
C ASN A 81 -17.30 -3.27 11.14
N TRP A 82 -16.16 -3.89 11.39
CA TRP A 82 -15.20 -3.40 12.36
C TRP A 82 -14.18 -2.50 11.67
N ARG A 83 -14.12 -1.24 12.08
CA ARG A 83 -13.26 -0.19 11.48
C ARG A 83 -11.76 -0.50 11.49
N TYR A 84 -11.30 -1.40 12.34
CA TYR A 84 -9.91 -1.80 12.43
C TYR A 84 -9.59 -3.10 11.68
N ALA A 85 -10.57 -3.73 11.02
CA ALA A 85 -10.39 -4.99 10.31
C ALA A 85 -9.28 -4.91 9.25
N PHE A 86 -9.21 -3.81 8.49
CA PHE A 86 -8.16 -3.57 7.51
C PHE A 86 -6.75 -3.54 8.14
N TRP A 87 -6.60 -2.87 9.28
CA TRP A 87 -5.29 -2.71 9.93
C TRP A 87 -4.75 -4.02 10.47
N ILE A 88 -5.61 -4.83 11.07
CA ILE A 88 -5.25 -6.15 11.59
C ILE A 88 -4.91 -7.10 10.45
N ASP A 89 -5.70 -7.09 9.40
CA ASP A 89 -5.48 -7.85 8.18
C ASP A 89 -4.08 -7.57 7.59
N GLN A 90 -3.76 -6.31 7.33
CA GLN A 90 -2.47 -5.94 6.79
C GLN A 90 -1.30 -6.23 7.75
N LEU A 91 -1.51 -6.05 9.07
CA LEU A 91 -0.51 -6.39 10.08
C LEU A 91 -0.20 -7.89 10.07
N LEU A 92 -1.23 -8.75 10.02
CA LEU A 92 -1.04 -10.20 9.97
C LEU A 92 -0.29 -10.64 8.71
N HIS A 93 -0.60 -10.06 7.55
CA HIS A 93 0.12 -10.35 6.31
C HIS A 93 1.60 -9.95 6.41
N ILE A 94 1.90 -8.74 6.92
CA ILE A 94 3.28 -8.26 7.09
C ILE A 94 4.04 -9.16 8.06
N VAL A 95 3.46 -9.51 9.21
CA VAL A 95 4.07 -10.41 10.20
C VAL A 95 4.40 -11.77 9.55
N LEU A 96 3.49 -12.31 8.76
CA LEU A 96 3.72 -13.57 8.03
C LEU A 96 4.87 -13.47 7.04
N LEU A 97 4.95 -12.40 6.25
CA LEU A 97 6.06 -12.17 5.32
C LEU A 97 7.40 -12.10 6.06
N VAL A 98 7.44 -11.39 7.20
CA VAL A 98 8.63 -11.33 8.06
C VAL A 98 9.00 -12.71 8.60
N CYS A 99 8.04 -13.46 9.12
CA CYS A 99 8.27 -14.82 9.63
C CYS A 99 8.81 -15.75 8.54
N VAL A 100 8.21 -15.73 7.36
CA VAL A 100 8.67 -16.55 6.23
C VAL A 100 10.07 -16.13 5.76
N SER A 101 10.35 -14.83 5.67
CA SER A 101 11.68 -14.33 5.30
C SER A 101 12.76 -14.69 6.29
N TYR A 102 12.41 -14.82 7.58
CA TYR A 102 13.32 -15.22 8.63
C TYR A 102 13.52 -16.74 8.70
N TRP A 103 12.42 -17.49 8.52
CA TRP A 103 12.43 -18.96 8.56
C TRP A 103 13.11 -19.57 7.34
N TYR A 104 12.92 -18.98 6.16
CA TYR A 104 13.53 -19.47 4.93
C TYR A 104 15.01 -19.09 4.85
N ARG A 105 15.87 -20.08 5.08
CA ARG A 105 17.35 -19.96 5.00
C ARG A 105 17.95 -20.61 3.75
N GLY A 106 17.12 -21.02 2.79
CA GLY A 106 17.55 -21.62 1.54
C GLY A 106 18.21 -20.60 0.60
N ASP A 107 18.74 -21.11 -0.51
CA ASP A 107 19.39 -20.28 -1.51
C ASP A 107 18.43 -19.25 -2.10
N ALA A 108 18.66 -17.98 -1.77
CA ALA A 108 17.94 -16.85 -2.34
C ALA A 108 18.51 -16.44 -3.72
N SER A 109 19.01 -17.40 -4.48
CA SER A 109 19.99 -17.14 -5.56
C SER A 109 19.42 -17.05 -6.97
N CYS A 110 18.07 -17.10 -7.15
CA CYS A 110 17.52 -16.98 -8.50
C CYS A 110 17.56 -15.56 -9.10
N PHE A 111 17.61 -14.53 -8.26
CA PHE A 111 17.87 -13.19 -8.73
C PHE A 111 19.34 -12.83 -8.47
N PRO A 112 20.05 -12.24 -9.44
CA PRO A 112 21.42 -11.74 -9.24
C PRO A 112 21.39 -10.49 -8.35
N ILE A 113 20.81 -10.62 -7.15
CA ILE A 113 20.67 -9.54 -6.15
C ILE A 113 22.00 -9.32 -5.40
N SER A 114 23.07 -9.94 -5.86
CA SER A 114 24.44 -9.60 -5.49
C SER A 114 24.88 -8.24 -6.01
N ASP A 115 24.14 -7.68 -6.98
CA ASP A 115 24.35 -6.33 -7.48
C ASP A 115 23.65 -5.33 -6.54
N PRO A 116 24.42 -4.44 -5.85
CA PRO A 116 23.87 -3.41 -4.98
C PRO A 116 22.88 -2.48 -5.70
N ASP A 117 23.12 -2.20 -6.98
CA ASP A 117 22.25 -1.32 -7.76
C ASP A 117 20.88 -1.96 -8.03
N MET A 118 20.84 -3.27 -8.32
CA MET A 118 19.59 -3.99 -8.47
C MET A 118 18.73 -3.93 -7.19
N PHE A 119 19.36 -4.16 -6.03
CA PHE A 119 18.68 -4.05 -4.73
C PHE A 119 18.09 -2.65 -4.53
N ARG A 120 18.86 -1.62 -4.82
CA ARG A 120 18.45 -0.21 -4.75
C ARG A 120 17.22 0.08 -5.62
N TYR A 121 17.22 -0.38 -6.87
CA TYR A 121 16.07 -0.21 -7.77
C TYR A 121 14.82 -0.93 -7.27
N ILE A 122 14.95 -2.12 -6.71
CA ILE A 122 13.82 -2.87 -6.13
C ILE A 122 13.23 -2.11 -4.94
N VAL A 123 14.06 -1.58 -4.03
CA VAL A 123 13.62 -0.78 -2.89
C VAL A 123 12.90 0.48 -3.36
N LEU A 124 13.47 1.21 -4.34
CA LEU A 124 12.84 2.40 -4.92
C LEU A 124 11.50 2.07 -5.58
N ALA A 125 11.43 1.02 -6.38
CA ALA A 125 10.19 0.58 -7.03
C ALA A 125 9.11 0.22 -5.99
N THR A 126 9.48 -0.52 -4.93
CA THR A 126 8.57 -0.88 -3.84
C THR A 126 8.01 0.37 -3.15
N SER A 127 8.88 1.35 -2.87
CA SER A 127 8.50 2.61 -2.21
C SER A 127 7.57 3.45 -3.09
N VAL A 128 7.87 3.58 -4.38
CA VAL A 128 7.02 4.30 -5.34
C VAL A 128 5.65 3.64 -5.46
N LEU A 129 5.61 2.32 -5.63
CA LEU A 129 4.35 1.58 -5.70
C LEU A 129 3.53 1.72 -4.41
N PHE A 130 4.17 1.69 -3.24
CA PHE A 130 3.49 1.92 -1.97
C PHE A 130 2.86 3.31 -1.90
N LEU A 131 3.56 4.36 -2.36
CA LEU A 131 3.08 5.73 -2.33
C LEU A 131 1.90 6.00 -3.28
N LEU A 132 1.72 5.20 -4.32
CA LEU A 132 0.64 5.41 -5.28
C LEU A 132 -0.70 4.87 -4.74
N LYS A 133 -1.00 3.60 -4.92
CA LYS A 133 -2.32 3.01 -4.61
C LYS A 133 -2.50 2.66 -3.12
N PRO A 134 -1.57 1.97 -2.43
CA PRO A 134 -1.72 1.63 -1.02
C PRO A 134 -1.91 2.84 -0.11
N THR A 135 -1.14 3.92 -0.33
CA THR A 135 -1.25 5.14 0.49
C THR A 135 -2.62 5.80 0.37
N ASN A 136 -3.26 5.80 -0.81
CA ASN A 136 -4.63 6.29 -0.96
C ASN A 136 -5.62 5.48 -0.12
N ILE A 137 -5.47 4.15 -0.12
CA ILE A 137 -6.33 3.26 0.67
C ILE A 137 -6.10 3.50 2.16
N ILE A 138 -4.85 3.62 2.60
CA ILE A 138 -4.48 3.91 4.00
C ILE A 138 -5.11 5.22 4.47
N ILE A 139 -5.01 6.30 3.70
CA ILE A 139 -5.60 7.61 4.05
C ILE A 139 -7.12 7.48 4.16
N ASN A 140 -7.79 6.80 3.22
CA ASN A 140 -9.22 6.57 3.28
C ASN A 140 -9.62 5.73 4.51
N GLN A 141 -8.83 4.72 4.89
CA GLN A 141 -9.07 3.93 6.10
C GLN A 141 -8.88 4.73 7.39
N ILE A 142 -7.90 5.66 7.42
CA ILE A 142 -7.72 6.60 8.53
C ILE A 142 -8.98 7.47 8.67
N PHE A 143 -9.45 8.08 7.57
CA PHE A 143 -10.66 8.91 7.60
C PHE A 143 -11.90 8.13 8.07
N ASN A 144 -12.07 6.90 7.59
CA ASN A 144 -13.16 6.02 8.04
C ASN A 144 -13.05 5.68 9.53
N ALA A 145 -11.84 5.41 10.04
CA ALA A 145 -11.61 5.09 11.44
C ALA A 145 -11.93 6.26 12.37
N PHE A 146 -11.64 7.49 11.94
CA PHE A 146 -11.95 8.71 12.70
C PHE A 146 -13.33 9.31 12.39
N LYS A 147 -14.13 8.66 11.51
CA LYS A 147 -15.43 9.17 11.04
C LYS A 147 -15.35 10.59 10.43
N LEU A 148 -14.19 10.93 9.88
CA LEU A 148 -13.99 12.15 9.12
C LEU A 148 -14.60 11.93 7.73
N GLN A 149 -15.93 12.11 7.62
CA GLN A 149 -16.62 12.08 6.33
C GLN A 149 -16.99 13.51 5.96
N LEU A 150 -16.59 13.90 4.75
CA LEU A 150 -17.27 15.01 4.11
C LEU A 150 -18.74 14.58 3.93
N GLY A 151 -19.69 15.43 4.32
CA GLY A 151 -21.04 15.37 3.80
C GLY A 151 -21.00 15.63 2.29
N VAL A 152 -20.40 14.69 1.54
CA VAL A 152 -20.42 14.75 0.08
C VAL A 152 -21.82 14.37 -0.32
N ASP A 153 -22.61 15.36 -0.74
CA ASP A 153 -23.82 15.11 -1.50
C ASP A 153 -23.50 14.07 -2.55
N GLY A 154 -24.28 12.98 -2.62
CA GLY A 154 -24.01 11.77 -3.40
C GLY A 154 -23.81 11.93 -4.92
N ASN A 155 -23.52 13.14 -5.39
CA ASN A 155 -23.25 13.55 -6.76
C ASN A 155 -21.78 13.99 -7.01
N ALA A 156 -20.82 13.61 -6.15
CA ALA A 156 -19.42 13.84 -6.48
C ALA A 156 -19.10 13.05 -7.74
N ASN A 157 -18.86 13.73 -8.86
CA ASN A 157 -18.50 13.13 -10.14
C ASN A 157 -17.28 12.21 -9.93
N GLU A 158 -17.35 10.95 -10.37
CA GLU A 158 -16.24 9.99 -10.32
C GLU A 158 -14.94 10.60 -10.88
N SER A 159 -15.04 11.47 -11.88
CA SER A 159 -13.89 12.19 -12.46
C SER A 159 -13.18 13.11 -11.46
N LEU A 160 -13.90 13.74 -10.52
CA LEU A 160 -13.29 14.59 -9.48
C LEU A 160 -12.56 13.76 -8.42
N LEU A 161 -13.10 12.60 -8.06
CA LEU A 161 -12.43 11.67 -7.13
C LEU A 161 -11.15 11.11 -7.74
N LEU A 162 -11.20 10.71 -9.03
CA LEU A 162 -10.03 10.25 -9.77
C LEU A 162 -8.96 11.34 -9.87
N ALA A 163 -9.35 12.58 -10.19
CA ALA A 163 -8.42 13.71 -10.24
C ALA A 163 -7.75 13.93 -8.88
N GLY A 164 -8.49 13.85 -7.78
CA GLY A 164 -7.94 13.96 -6.42
C GLY A 164 -6.92 12.86 -6.11
N HIS A 165 -7.16 11.62 -6.52
CA HIS A 165 -6.21 10.51 -6.36
C HIS A 165 -4.93 10.71 -7.16
N VAL A 166 -5.04 11.19 -8.42
CA VAL A 166 -3.89 11.47 -9.28
C VAL A 166 -3.06 12.62 -8.72
N ILE A 167 -3.70 13.73 -8.36
CA ILE A 167 -3.03 14.90 -7.77
C ILE A 167 -2.27 14.48 -6.49
N GLY A 168 -2.95 13.77 -5.59
CA GLY A 168 -2.31 13.28 -4.36
C GLY A 168 -1.14 12.32 -4.63
N GLY A 169 -1.23 11.49 -5.67
CA GLY A 169 -0.14 10.61 -6.11
C GLY A 169 1.08 11.39 -6.59
N VAL A 170 0.88 12.38 -7.47
CA VAL A 170 1.95 13.25 -7.99
C VAL A 170 2.62 14.03 -6.86
N GLU A 171 1.85 14.61 -5.96
CA GLU A 171 2.37 15.35 -4.79
C GLU A 171 3.25 14.46 -3.90
N ARG A 172 2.82 13.23 -3.61
CA ARG A 172 3.61 12.26 -2.82
C ARG A 172 4.92 11.90 -3.51
N LEU A 173 4.88 11.69 -4.84
CA LEU A 173 6.09 11.40 -5.59
C LEU A 173 7.07 12.58 -5.58
N MET A 174 6.57 13.82 -5.71
CA MET A 174 7.42 15.02 -5.59
C MET A 174 8.06 15.10 -4.21
N VAL A 175 7.27 14.93 -3.13
CA VAL A 175 7.79 14.92 -1.75
C VAL A 175 8.83 13.82 -1.57
N PHE A 176 8.57 12.61 -2.07
CA PHE A 176 9.51 11.49 -2.01
C PHE A 176 10.84 11.86 -2.69
N VAL A 177 10.79 12.40 -3.90
CA VAL A 177 12.00 12.83 -4.64
C VAL A 177 12.75 13.93 -3.88
N PHE A 178 12.06 14.93 -3.35
CA PHE A 178 12.71 16.01 -2.59
C PHE A 178 13.41 15.49 -1.33
N VAL A 179 12.79 14.57 -0.58
CA VAL A 179 13.45 13.93 0.56
C VAL A 179 14.68 13.12 0.14
N MET A 180 14.58 12.36 -0.96
CA MET A 180 15.70 11.57 -1.49
C MET A 180 16.89 12.46 -1.90
N LEU A 181 16.61 13.62 -2.49
CA LEU A 181 17.63 14.62 -2.87
C LEU A 181 18.12 15.46 -1.69
N GLY A 182 17.40 15.48 -0.57
CA GLY A 182 17.71 16.32 0.59
C GLY A 182 17.18 17.76 0.49
N GLU A 183 16.29 18.03 -0.46
CA GLU A 183 15.70 19.35 -0.75
C GLU A 183 14.46 19.60 0.12
N TYR A 184 14.65 19.73 1.43
CA TYR A 184 13.54 19.90 2.39
C TYR A 184 12.82 21.24 2.24
N GLU A 185 13.49 22.28 1.77
CA GLU A 185 12.91 23.61 1.54
C GLU A 185 11.84 23.55 0.44
N ALA A 186 12.06 22.72 -0.58
CA ALA A 186 11.09 22.51 -1.67
C ALA A 186 9.77 21.89 -1.15
N ILE A 187 9.84 21.06 -0.11
CA ILE A 187 8.65 20.49 0.53
C ILE A 187 7.86 21.61 1.24
N GLY A 188 8.55 22.50 1.96
CA GLY A 188 7.92 23.66 2.59
C GLY A 188 7.23 24.55 1.57
N PHE A 189 7.88 24.81 0.43
CA PHE A 189 7.29 25.58 -0.66
C PHE A 189 6.05 24.90 -1.27
N LEU A 190 6.09 23.59 -1.45
CA LEU A 190 4.94 22.82 -1.97
C LEU A 190 3.73 22.91 -1.03
N ILE A 191 3.96 22.80 0.29
CA ILE A 191 2.89 22.95 1.31
C ILE A 191 2.31 24.36 1.27
N ALA A 192 3.17 25.39 1.22
CA ALA A 192 2.76 26.79 1.17
C ALA A 192 1.94 27.10 -0.10
N ALA A 193 2.42 26.67 -1.27
CA ALA A 193 1.73 26.86 -2.54
C ALA A 193 0.33 26.22 -2.52
N LYS A 194 0.22 24.99 -2.00
CA LYS A 194 -1.05 24.30 -1.89
C LYS A 194 -2.02 24.98 -0.91
N SER A 195 -1.49 25.53 0.17
CA SER A 195 -2.29 26.29 1.16
C SER A 195 -2.83 27.59 0.56
N ILE A 196 -2.03 28.33 -0.22
CA ILE A 196 -2.44 29.60 -0.85
C ILE A 196 -3.58 29.37 -1.86
N LEU A 197 -3.52 28.30 -2.64
CA LEU A 197 -4.56 27.97 -3.62
C LEU A 197 -5.94 27.72 -2.98
N ARG A 198 -5.96 27.39 -1.69
CA ARG A 198 -7.18 27.11 -0.91
C ARG A 198 -7.85 28.32 -0.29
N PHE A 199 -7.17 29.43 -0.13
CA PHE A 199 -7.76 30.62 0.48
C PHE A 199 -9.01 31.14 -0.27
N LYS A 200 -9.30 30.63 -1.46
CA LYS A 200 -10.48 30.98 -2.25
C LYS A 200 -11.70 30.10 -1.98
N GLU A 201 -11.56 29.00 -1.24
CA GLU A 201 -12.70 28.12 -0.92
C GLU A 201 -13.46 28.62 0.31
N THR A 202 -14.78 28.79 0.17
CA THR A 202 -15.66 29.32 1.21
C THR A 202 -16.21 28.25 2.15
N ASP A 203 -16.07 26.95 1.80
CA ASP A 203 -16.53 25.81 2.61
C ASP A 203 -15.42 25.38 3.59
N THR A 204 -15.59 25.77 4.85
CA THR A 204 -14.63 25.47 5.94
C THR A 204 -14.46 23.97 6.18
N ALA A 205 -15.55 23.19 6.23
CA ALA A 205 -15.47 21.76 6.53
C ALA A 205 -14.73 20.97 5.44
N ARG A 206 -14.98 21.32 4.18
CA ARG A 206 -14.29 20.74 3.04
C ARG A 206 -12.80 21.11 3.03
N THR A 207 -12.50 22.36 3.39
CA THR A 207 -11.12 22.87 3.48
C THR A 207 -10.33 22.13 4.55
N GLU A 208 -10.89 21.94 5.75
CA GLU A 208 -10.27 21.19 6.84
C GLU A 208 -9.99 19.73 6.47
N TYR A 209 -10.98 19.04 5.89
CA TYR A 209 -10.83 17.64 5.44
C TYR A 209 -9.67 17.48 4.44
N VAL A 210 -9.62 18.34 3.43
CA VAL A 210 -8.56 18.26 2.41
C VAL A 210 -7.21 18.68 3.00
N LEU A 211 -7.17 19.57 3.99
CA LEU A 211 -5.94 19.93 4.71
C LEU A 211 -5.38 18.74 5.49
N VAL A 212 -6.21 18.08 6.29
CA VAL A 212 -5.83 16.88 7.03
C VAL A 212 -5.34 15.79 6.08
N GLY A 213 -6.06 15.55 4.97
CA GLY A 213 -5.66 14.57 3.95
C GLY A 213 -4.32 14.88 3.32
N THR A 214 -4.04 16.16 3.04
CA THR A 214 -2.74 16.60 2.48
C THR A 214 -1.61 16.38 3.48
N LEU A 215 -1.78 16.79 4.73
CA LEU A 215 -0.74 16.64 5.76
C LEU A 215 -0.44 15.16 6.02
N LEU A 216 -1.46 14.29 6.11
CA LEU A 216 -1.29 12.84 6.22
C LEU A 216 -0.56 12.26 5.01
N SER A 217 -0.93 12.70 3.81
CA SER A 217 -0.30 12.27 2.57
C SER A 217 1.19 12.61 2.52
N PHE A 218 1.54 13.83 2.89
CA PHE A 218 2.95 14.29 2.93
C PHE A 218 3.74 13.60 4.04
N MET A 219 3.15 13.45 5.22
CA MET A 219 3.77 12.71 6.33
C MET A 219 4.12 11.28 5.90
N LEU A 220 3.20 10.56 5.27
CA LEU A 220 3.46 9.21 4.78
C LEU A 220 4.56 9.19 3.72
N ALA A 221 4.57 10.16 2.80
CA ALA A 221 5.61 10.25 1.77
C ALA A 221 7.00 10.51 2.38
N ILE A 222 7.09 11.39 3.37
CA ILE A 222 8.34 11.68 4.09
C ILE A 222 8.84 10.44 4.84
N VAL A 223 7.95 9.78 5.59
CA VAL A 223 8.30 8.56 6.34
C VAL A 223 8.83 7.46 5.41
N VAL A 224 8.12 7.19 4.32
CA VAL A 224 8.55 6.19 3.33
C VAL A 224 9.89 6.56 2.72
N ALA A 225 10.10 7.84 2.35
CA ALA A 225 11.37 8.29 1.78
C ALA A 225 12.54 8.16 2.77
N LEU A 226 12.34 8.50 4.05
CA LEU A 226 13.36 8.34 5.09
C LEU A 226 13.72 6.87 5.32
N ILE A 227 12.72 5.98 5.38
CA ILE A 227 12.95 4.54 5.49
C ILE A 227 13.72 4.03 4.26
N THR A 228 13.30 4.43 3.06
CA THR A 228 13.98 4.09 1.80
C THR A 228 15.44 4.51 1.85
N LYS A 229 15.72 5.76 2.26
CA LYS A 229 17.09 6.31 2.35
C LYS A 229 17.97 5.56 3.35
N GLN A 230 17.40 4.95 4.39
CA GLN A 230 18.15 4.13 5.35
C GLN A 230 18.43 2.71 4.86
N ILE A 231 17.61 2.20 3.93
CA ILE A 231 17.72 0.84 3.41
C ILE A 231 18.74 0.78 2.26
N ILE A 232 18.79 1.82 1.42
CA ILE A 232 19.68 1.91 0.26
C ILE A 232 21.01 2.58 0.61
#